data_180683c2b9d4637b34322659eacbe5c3
#
_entry.id   180683c2b9d4637b34322659eacbe5c3
#
_cell.length_a   1.000
_cell.length_b   1.000
_cell.length_c   1.000
_cell.angle_alpha   90.00
_cell.angle_beta   90.00
_cell.angle_gamma   90.00
#
_symmetry.space_group_name_H-M   'P 1'
#
loop_
_entity.id
_entity.type
_entity.pdbx_description
1 polymer ?
#
loop_
_entity_poly.entity_id
_entity_poly.type
_entity_poly.pdbx_seq_one_letter_code
_entity_poly.pdbx_strand_id
1 'polypeptide(L)'
;MPSFETDNLDYLGLTALRERLKSDLNSLLYPGKNWVPPRNGVTDTVIIGGGMCGMVVWLSLTTGGMRNIRVLDRAVEGHEGPWVTYARMETLRSPKNLTGPAFGHGALTFQAWYRAQFGAAEWEALDKIPRVMWMDYLRWYRDTLNIPIENGVSVDRVEPEGDLLRLTVSGSTTDTILCRKLVFATGRDGIGGPNIPKFITQLPSHLWAHSANKIDFSVLKDKRVAVIGVGASAIDNAAEALEAGAREVRHLVRRAEMPT
;
A
#
# COMPACT_ATOMS: atom_id res chain seq x y z
N MET A 1 -24.31 -23.04 15.77
CA MET A 1 -23.10 -23.18 14.95
C MET A 1 -22.01 -23.73 15.86
N PRO A 2 -21.19 -24.71 15.46
CA PRO A 2 -20.08 -25.11 16.28
C PRO A 2 -19.18 -23.90 16.52
N SER A 3 -18.90 -23.60 17.78
CA SER A 3 -17.87 -22.64 18.15
C SER A 3 -16.52 -23.26 17.78
N PHE A 4 -15.93 -22.81 16.68
CA PHE A 4 -14.52 -23.12 16.46
C PHE A 4 -13.75 -22.47 17.63
N GLU A 5 -13.04 -23.26 18.41
CA GLU A 5 -12.05 -22.73 19.35
C GLU A 5 -11.10 -21.85 18.51
N THR A 6 -11.18 -20.55 18.73
CA THR A 6 -10.21 -19.64 18.11
C THR A 6 -8.88 -19.98 18.74
N ASP A 7 -7.96 -20.50 17.94
CA ASP A 7 -6.57 -20.68 18.34
C ASP A 7 -6.11 -19.47 19.15
N ASN A 8 -5.57 -19.72 20.34
CA ASN A 8 -5.10 -18.64 21.17
C ASN A 8 -3.90 -17.95 20.52
N LEU A 9 -4.14 -16.79 19.91
CA LEU A 9 -3.10 -15.96 19.27
C LEU A 9 -2.50 -14.93 20.25
N ASP A 10 -2.94 -14.96 21.51
CA ASP A 10 -2.61 -13.91 22.46
C ASP A 10 -1.18 -14.07 22.99
N TYR A 11 -0.42 -12.98 22.91
CA TYR A 11 0.94 -12.88 23.43
C TYR A 11 1.93 -13.94 22.93
N LEU A 12 1.64 -14.59 21.80
CA LEU A 12 2.57 -15.56 21.21
C LEU A 12 3.89 -14.93 20.76
N GLY A 13 3.88 -13.62 20.50
CA GLY A 13 4.97 -12.91 19.88
C GLY A 13 5.07 -13.15 18.36
N LEU A 14 5.71 -12.24 17.67
CA LEU A 14 5.83 -12.30 16.20
C LEU A 14 6.69 -13.49 15.72
N THR A 15 7.62 -13.97 16.54
CA THR A 15 8.42 -15.15 16.20
C THR A 15 7.56 -16.39 16.11
N ALA A 16 6.72 -16.65 17.13
CA ALA A 16 5.83 -17.80 17.14
C ALA A 16 4.78 -17.71 16.02
N LEU A 17 4.27 -16.50 15.72
CA LEU A 17 3.35 -16.28 14.62
C LEU A 17 3.99 -16.60 13.25
N ARG A 18 5.28 -16.25 13.05
CA ARG A 18 6.06 -16.60 11.85
C ARG A 18 6.23 -18.13 11.72
N GLU A 19 6.57 -18.81 12.80
CA GLU A 19 6.73 -20.29 12.77
C GLU A 19 5.41 -20.98 12.45
N ARG A 20 4.29 -20.52 13.01
CA ARG A 20 2.96 -21.00 12.64
C ARG A 20 2.68 -20.82 11.16
N LEU A 21 2.88 -19.60 10.61
CA LEU A 21 2.70 -19.34 9.19
C LEU A 21 3.56 -20.26 8.33
N LYS A 22 4.81 -20.45 8.71
CA LYS A 22 5.74 -21.33 7.99
C LYS A 22 5.27 -22.79 7.98
N SER A 23 4.73 -23.27 9.11
CA SER A 23 4.11 -24.60 9.18
C SER A 23 2.91 -24.72 8.25
N ASP A 24 2.00 -23.72 8.25
CA ASP A 24 0.82 -23.69 7.39
C ASP A 24 1.22 -23.68 5.91
N LEU A 25 2.17 -22.83 5.53
CA LEU A 25 2.68 -22.73 4.16
C LEU A 25 3.34 -24.04 3.70
N ASN A 26 4.12 -24.68 4.56
CA ASN A 26 4.72 -26.00 4.25
C ASN A 26 3.66 -27.06 4.02
N SER A 27 2.60 -27.08 4.83
CA SER A 27 1.46 -28.01 4.69
C SER A 27 0.70 -27.79 3.38
N LEU A 28 0.70 -26.58 2.85
CA LEU A 28 0.12 -26.22 1.57
C LEU A 28 1.09 -26.36 0.39
N LEU A 29 2.27 -26.97 0.61
CA LEU A 29 3.33 -27.14 -0.39
C LEU A 29 3.76 -25.79 -1.02
N TYR A 30 3.76 -24.74 -0.22
CA TYR A 30 4.25 -23.43 -0.64
C TYR A 30 5.80 -23.43 -0.66
N PRO A 31 6.37 -22.78 -1.66
CA PRO A 31 5.76 -22.20 -2.84
C PRO A 31 5.45 -23.31 -3.88
N GLY A 32 4.33 -23.15 -4.61
CA GLY A 32 3.87 -24.14 -5.60
C GLY A 32 4.95 -24.55 -6.61
N LYS A 33 4.83 -25.72 -7.24
CA LYS A 33 5.77 -26.19 -8.26
C LYS A 33 5.73 -25.26 -9.48
N ASN A 34 6.91 -24.83 -9.95
CA ASN A 34 6.98 -24.00 -11.16
C ASN A 34 6.51 -24.79 -12.40
N TRP A 35 5.53 -24.22 -13.09
CA TRP A 35 4.96 -24.78 -14.31
C TRP A 35 5.19 -23.88 -15.54
N VAL A 36 5.74 -22.66 -15.33
CA VAL A 36 5.99 -21.72 -16.41
C VAL A 36 7.31 -22.08 -17.09
N PRO A 37 7.33 -22.38 -18.40
CA PRO A 37 8.58 -22.63 -19.12
C PRO A 37 9.47 -21.39 -19.12
N PRO A 38 10.77 -21.49 -18.76
CA PRO A 38 11.67 -20.35 -18.78
C PRO A 38 11.88 -19.83 -20.21
N ARG A 39 12.03 -18.51 -20.35
CA ARG A 39 12.43 -17.83 -21.58
C ARG A 39 13.59 -16.91 -21.23
N ASN A 40 14.73 -17.14 -21.89
CA ASN A 40 15.97 -16.42 -21.56
C ASN A 40 15.80 -14.90 -21.70
N GLY A 41 16.24 -14.15 -20.70
CA GLY A 41 16.14 -12.69 -20.67
C GLY A 41 14.72 -12.13 -20.47
N VAL A 42 13.71 -12.99 -20.21
CA VAL A 42 12.31 -12.57 -20.07
C VAL A 42 11.80 -12.87 -18.66
N THR A 43 11.28 -11.88 -17.98
CA THR A 43 10.55 -12.01 -16.73
C THR A 43 9.12 -12.53 -16.99
N ASP A 44 8.64 -13.48 -16.20
CA ASP A 44 7.30 -14.02 -16.41
C ASP A 44 6.23 -12.98 -16.03
N THR A 45 6.38 -12.36 -14.88
CA THR A 45 5.49 -11.28 -14.45
C THR A 45 6.26 -10.16 -13.76
N VAL A 46 5.99 -8.92 -14.18
CA VAL A 46 6.41 -7.72 -13.45
C VAL A 46 5.19 -7.14 -12.73
N ILE A 47 5.35 -6.85 -11.44
CA ILE A 47 4.35 -6.18 -10.61
C ILE A 47 4.87 -4.76 -10.35
N ILE A 48 4.12 -3.74 -10.78
CA ILE A 48 4.44 -2.34 -10.51
C ILE A 48 3.69 -1.89 -9.26
N GLY A 49 4.44 -1.61 -8.21
CA GLY A 49 3.95 -1.26 -6.88
C GLY A 49 4.16 -2.38 -5.87
N GLY A 50 5.02 -2.15 -4.88
CA GLY A 50 5.36 -3.07 -3.78
C GLY A 50 4.50 -2.88 -2.53
N GLY A 51 3.44 -2.07 -2.61
CA GLY A 51 2.49 -1.89 -1.51
C GLY A 51 1.60 -3.12 -1.26
N MET A 52 0.62 -2.98 -0.38
CA MET A 52 -0.30 -4.06 0.02
C MET A 52 -0.79 -4.93 -1.13
N CYS A 53 -1.29 -4.31 -2.22
CA CYS A 53 -1.82 -5.06 -3.36
C CYS A 53 -0.74 -5.82 -4.13
N GLY A 54 0.43 -5.21 -4.34
CA GLY A 54 1.55 -5.88 -5.03
C GLY A 54 2.07 -7.08 -4.25
N MET A 55 2.16 -6.97 -2.93
CA MET A 55 2.58 -8.08 -2.07
C MET A 55 1.60 -9.26 -2.12
N VAL A 56 0.28 -9.00 -2.12
CA VAL A 56 -0.73 -10.06 -2.26
C VAL A 56 -0.67 -10.72 -3.62
N VAL A 57 -0.48 -9.94 -4.69
CA VAL A 57 -0.32 -10.50 -6.05
C VAL A 57 0.90 -11.39 -6.10
N TRP A 58 2.03 -10.95 -5.53
CA TRP A 58 3.23 -11.77 -5.46
C TRP A 58 2.99 -13.09 -4.73
N LEU A 59 2.35 -13.04 -3.55
CA LEU A 59 2.00 -14.24 -2.77
C LEU A 59 1.10 -15.18 -3.58
N SER A 60 0.06 -14.64 -4.23
CA SER A 60 -0.86 -15.42 -5.06
C SER A 60 -0.15 -16.13 -6.21
N LEU A 61 0.68 -15.42 -6.97
CA LEU A 61 1.43 -15.98 -8.10
C LEU A 61 2.43 -17.04 -7.63
N THR A 62 3.12 -16.80 -6.51
CA THR A 62 4.09 -17.73 -5.94
C THR A 62 3.40 -18.98 -5.39
N THR A 63 2.23 -18.84 -4.76
CA THR A 63 1.39 -19.96 -4.34
C THR A 63 0.96 -20.78 -5.55
N GLY A 64 0.60 -20.13 -6.66
CA GLY A 64 0.28 -20.78 -7.94
C GLY A 64 1.48 -21.38 -8.68
N GLY A 65 2.69 -21.28 -8.16
CA GLY A 65 3.90 -21.89 -8.71
C GLY A 65 4.72 -21.02 -9.66
N MET A 66 4.37 -19.76 -9.88
CA MET A 66 5.19 -18.84 -10.67
C MET A 66 6.41 -18.40 -9.85
N ARG A 67 7.60 -18.32 -10.49
CA ARG A 67 8.87 -18.04 -9.80
C ARG A 67 9.58 -16.80 -10.31
N ASN A 68 9.59 -16.58 -11.61
CA ASN A 68 10.29 -15.49 -12.24
C ASN A 68 9.40 -14.22 -12.20
N ILE A 69 9.24 -13.67 -10.99
CA ILE A 69 8.42 -12.49 -10.70
C ILE A 69 9.34 -11.38 -10.21
N ARG A 70 9.18 -10.19 -10.74
CA ARG A 70 9.81 -8.96 -10.22
C ARG A 70 8.73 -8.03 -9.66
N VAL A 71 8.99 -7.47 -8.48
CA VAL A 71 8.12 -6.46 -7.86
C VAL A 71 8.92 -5.16 -7.78
N LEU A 72 8.47 -4.15 -8.49
CA LEU A 72 9.15 -2.86 -8.60
C LEU A 72 8.38 -1.80 -7.83
N ASP A 73 9.05 -1.01 -7.02
CA ASP A 73 8.45 0.16 -6.37
C ASP A 73 9.40 1.34 -6.42
N ARG A 74 8.86 2.52 -6.77
CA ARG A 74 9.63 3.77 -6.82
C ARG A 74 9.99 4.32 -5.44
N ALA A 75 9.26 3.92 -4.41
CA ALA A 75 9.51 4.35 -3.04
C ALA A 75 10.76 3.69 -2.46
N VAL A 76 11.36 4.34 -1.48
CA VAL A 76 12.37 3.69 -0.64
C VAL A 76 11.71 2.64 0.22
N GLU A 77 12.47 1.65 0.64
CA GLU A 77 12.00 0.55 1.47
C GLU A 77 11.24 1.03 2.72
N GLY A 78 10.13 0.38 3.00
CA GLY A 78 9.26 0.71 4.12
C GLY A 78 8.39 1.95 3.92
N HIS A 79 8.35 2.52 2.70
CA HIS A 79 7.52 3.66 2.33
C HIS A 79 6.60 3.36 1.13
N GLU A 80 6.40 2.09 0.83
CA GLU A 80 5.51 1.65 -0.24
C GLU A 80 4.04 2.00 0.08
N GLY A 81 3.38 2.65 -0.87
CA GLY A 81 1.99 3.09 -0.71
C GLY A 81 1.82 4.39 0.11
N PRO A 82 0.58 4.71 0.53
CA PRO A 82 0.25 6.02 1.07
C PRO A 82 0.49 6.18 2.58
N TRP A 83 0.65 5.09 3.32
CA TRP A 83 0.42 5.03 4.76
C TRP A 83 1.34 5.93 5.61
N VAL A 84 2.61 6.07 5.24
CA VAL A 84 3.60 6.94 5.91
C VAL A 84 4.14 8.01 4.98
N THR A 85 3.48 8.23 3.83
CA THR A 85 3.87 9.20 2.81
C THR A 85 2.88 10.34 2.71
N TYR A 86 1.78 10.19 1.95
CA TYR A 86 0.83 11.26 1.69
C TYR A 86 -0.57 11.06 2.29
N ALA A 87 -0.87 9.92 2.92
CA ALA A 87 -2.12 9.77 3.67
C ALA A 87 -2.09 10.60 4.95
N ARG A 88 -3.18 11.31 5.25
CA ARG A 88 -3.29 12.25 6.37
C ARG A 88 -4.17 11.72 7.52
N MET A 89 -5.08 10.77 7.23
CA MET A 89 -5.92 10.19 8.29
C MET A 89 -5.04 9.57 9.39
N GLU A 90 -5.39 9.78 10.64
CA GLU A 90 -4.71 9.13 11.77
C GLU A 90 -4.98 7.63 11.83
N THR A 91 -6.23 7.25 11.56
CA THR A 91 -6.68 5.86 11.57
C THR A 91 -7.30 5.45 10.23
N LEU A 92 -7.24 4.15 9.93
CA LEU A 92 -7.93 3.59 8.77
C LEU A 92 -9.45 3.75 8.92
N ARG A 93 -10.13 4.07 7.82
CA ARG A 93 -11.59 4.16 7.78
C ARG A 93 -12.26 2.79 7.65
N SER A 94 -11.52 1.79 7.21
CA SER A 94 -12.00 0.42 7.08
C SER A 94 -12.25 -0.21 8.46
N PRO A 95 -13.26 -1.09 8.59
CA PRO A 95 -13.42 -1.89 9.80
C PRO A 95 -12.17 -2.72 10.10
N LYS A 96 -11.78 -2.80 11.38
CA LYS A 96 -10.60 -3.56 11.82
C LYS A 96 -10.67 -5.05 11.50
N ASN A 97 -11.89 -5.60 11.34
CA ASN A 97 -12.14 -7.03 11.12
C ASN A 97 -11.94 -7.48 9.67
N LEU A 98 -11.61 -6.58 8.74
CA LEU A 98 -11.28 -6.98 7.39
C LEU A 98 -9.98 -7.79 7.37
N THR A 99 -9.97 -8.89 6.63
CA THR A 99 -8.82 -9.80 6.57
C THR A 99 -7.57 -9.18 5.93
N GLY A 100 -7.75 -8.08 5.18
CA GLY A 100 -6.65 -7.38 4.50
C GLY A 100 -5.91 -8.28 3.50
N PRO A 101 -4.58 -8.18 3.43
CA PRO A 101 -3.77 -8.93 2.45
C PRO A 101 -3.50 -10.39 2.83
N ALA A 102 -4.30 -10.99 3.71
CA ALA A 102 -4.02 -12.32 4.27
C ALA A 102 -4.06 -13.47 3.26
N PHE A 103 -4.72 -13.31 2.12
CA PHE A 103 -4.83 -14.31 1.06
C PHE A 103 -5.25 -15.71 1.58
N GLY A 104 -6.19 -15.76 2.53
CA GLY A 104 -6.69 -17.00 3.13
C GLY A 104 -5.83 -17.55 4.28
N HIS A 105 -4.69 -16.98 4.59
CA HIS A 105 -3.83 -17.39 5.70
C HIS A 105 -4.17 -16.61 6.98
N GLY A 106 -4.78 -17.27 7.96
CA GLY A 106 -5.18 -16.65 9.23
C GLY A 106 -4.01 -15.96 9.95
N ALA A 107 -2.83 -16.58 9.94
CA ALA A 107 -1.61 -16.03 10.54
C ALA A 107 -1.10 -14.75 9.85
N LEU A 108 -1.54 -14.43 8.62
CA LEU A 108 -1.19 -13.20 7.90
C LEU A 108 -2.17 -12.05 8.13
N THR A 109 -3.24 -12.23 8.89
CA THR A 109 -4.20 -11.15 9.17
C THR A 109 -3.60 -10.10 10.09
N PHE A 110 -4.05 -8.84 9.96
CA PHE A 110 -3.69 -7.79 10.93
C PHE A 110 -4.12 -8.17 12.35
N GLN A 111 -5.27 -8.81 12.50
CA GLN A 111 -5.74 -9.30 13.80
C GLN A 111 -4.74 -10.27 14.45
N ALA A 112 -4.24 -11.25 13.68
CA ALA A 112 -3.26 -12.20 14.19
C ALA A 112 -1.95 -11.52 14.60
N TRP A 113 -1.47 -10.60 13.76
CA TRP A 113 -0.28 -9.79 14.03
C TRP A 113 -0.43 -8.92 15.28
N TYR A 114 -1.59 -8.29 15.44
CA TYR A 114 -1.88 -7.44 16.59
C TYR A 114 -2.01 -8.27 17.88
N ARG A 115 -2.85 -9.33 17.86
CA ARG A 115 -3.09 -10.18 19.04
C ARG A 115 -1.83 -10.89 19.51
N ALA A 116 -0.97 -11.31 18.60
CA ALA A 116 0.31 -11.93 18.97
C ALA A 116 1.20 -11.02 19.83
N GLN A 117 1.05 -9.71 19.72
CA GLN A 117 1.84 -8.72 20.44
C GLN A 117 1.10 -8.14 21.67
N PHE A 118 -0.18 -7.86 21.54
CA PHE A 118 -0.94 -7.07 22.50
C PHE A 118 -2.08 -7.85 23.18
N GLY A 119 -2.43 -9.03 22.68
CA GLY A 119 -3.48 -9.89 23.22
C GLY A 119 -4.91 -9.54 22.79
N ALA A 120 -5.87 -10.38 23.19
CA ALA A 120 -7.27 -10.24 22.79
C ALA A 120 -7.94 -9.01 23.40
N ALA A 121 -7.66 -8.69 24.65
CA ALA A 121 -8.28 -7.55 25.33
C ALA A 121 -7.96 -6.23 24.60
N GLU A 122 -6.72 -6.02 24.21
CA GLU A 122 -6.29 -4.84 23.46
C GLU A 122 -6.87 -4.85 22.05
N TRP A 123 -7.03 -6.03 21.43
CA TRP A 123 -7.72 -6.14 20.14
C TRP A 123 -9.17 -5.70 20.23
N GLU A 124 -9.90 -6.13 21.26
CA GLU A 124 -11.30 -5.72 21.45
C GLU A 124 -11.42 -4.21 21.74
N ALA A 125 -10.52 -3.65 22.50
CA ALA A 125 -10.46 -2.23 22.83
C ALA A 125 -10.10 -1.35 21.63
N LEU A 126 -9.39 -1.88 20.61
CA LEU A 126 -9.02 -1.15 19.42
C LEU A 126 -10.26 -0.81 18.59
N ASP A 127 -10.61 0.47 18.43
CA ASP A 127 -11.70 0.89 17.54
C ASP A 127 -11.29 0.83 16.08
N LYS A 128 -10.26 1.58 15.71
CA LYS A 128 -9.74 1.68 14.34
C LYS A 128 -8.23 1.50 14.33
N ILE A 129 -7.73 0.95 13.23
CA ILE A 129 -6.30 0.70 13.07
C ILE A 129 -5.55 2.01 12.84
N PRO A 130 -4.56 2.38 13.69
CA PRO A 130 -3.69 3.51 13.43
C PRO A 130 -2.92 3.31 12.11
N ARG A 131 -2.88 4.35 11.29
CA ARG A 131 -2.24 4.33 9.95
C ARG A 131 -0.78 3.87 10.00
N VAL A 132 -0.03 4.35 10.99
CA VAL A 132 1.38 3.98 11.17
C VAL A 132 1.52 2.51 11.54
N MET A 133 0.68 2.02 12.44
CA MET A 133 0.66 0.61 12.84
C MET A 133 0.29 -0.32 11.68
N TRP A 134 -0.60 0.14 10.79
CA TRP A 134 -0.88 -0.59 9.55
C TRP A 134 0.36 -0.72 8.67
N MET A 135 1.19 0.32 8.57
CA MET A 135 2.45 0.23 7.82
C MET A 135 3.44 -0.71 8.49
N ASP A 136 3.54 -0.72 9.83
CA ASP A 136 4.40 -1.65 10.56
C ASP A 136 3.99 -3.11 10.32
N TYR A 137 2.69 -3.37 10.29
CA TYR A 137 2.15 -4.67 9.89
C TYR A 137 2.55 -5.04 8.44
N LEU A 138 2.46 -4.11 7.48
CA LEU A 138 2.85 -4.38 6.09
C LEU A 138 4.36 -4.65 5.95
N ARG A 139 5.19 -3.97 6.73
CA ARG A 139 6.64 -4.26 6.81
C ARG A 139 6.89 -5.67 7.34
N TRP A 140 6.23 -6.03 8.44
CA TRP A 140 6.29 -7.39 8.98
C TRP A 140 5.81 -8.44 7.98
N TYR A 141 4.74 -8.15 7.24
CA TYR A 141 4.18 -9.03 6.20
C TYR A 141 5.22 -9.28 5.10
N ARG A 142 5.84 -8.22 4.56
CA ARG A 142 6.92 -8.30 3.59
C ARG A 142 8.07 -9.18 4.07
N ASP A 143 8.58 -8.88 5.28
CA ASP A 143 9.74 -9.57 5.86
C ASP A 143 9.44 -11.03 6.13
N THR A 144 8.25 -11.34 6.65
CA THR A 144 7.84 -12.70 7.00
C THR A 144 7.74 -13.60 5.77
N LEU A 145 7.29 -13.07 4.65
CA LEU A 145 7.18 -13.77 3.37
C LEU A 145 8.44 -13.66 2.50
N ASN A 146 9.44 -12.89 2.91
CA ASN A 146 10.64 -12.58 2.13
C ASN A 146 10.32 -12.08 0.71
N ILE A 147 9.39 -11.13 0.59
CA ILE A 147 8.96 -10.61 -0.71
C ILE A 147 10.06 -9.72 -1.30
N PRO A 148 10.63 -10.09 -2.46
CA PRO A 148 11.74 -9.35 -3.07
C PRO A 148 11.24 -8.11 -3.81
N ILE A 149 11.03 -7.02 -3.09
CA ILE A 149 10.64 -5.74 -3.69
C ILE A 149 11.91 -4.97 -4.05
N GLU A 150 12.02 -4.61 -5.33
CA GLU A 150 13.08 -3.74 -5.84
C GLU A 150 12.64 -2.28 -5.63
N ASN A 151 13.12 -1.69 -4.55
CA ASN A 151 12.81 -0.32 -4.16
C ASN A 151 13.65 0.71 -4.95
N GLY A 152 13.13 1.93 -5.10
CA GLY A 152 13.77 3.00 -5.86
C GLY A 152 13.70 2.80 -7.38
N VAL A 153 12.92 1.82 -7.87
CA VAL A 153 12.79 1.52 -9.30
C VAL A 153 11.45 2.04 -9.81
N SER A 154 11.50 2.98 -10.76
CA SER A 154 10.33 3.51 -11.45
C SER A 154 10.16 2.86 -12.82
N VAL A 155 8.92 2.55 -13.20
CA VAL A 155 8.59 2.16 -14.57
C VAL A 155 8.07 3.41 -15.28
N ASP A 156 8.81 3.88 -16.24
CA ASP A 156 8.56 5.15 -16.90
C ASP A 156 7.73 4.98 -18.19
N ARG A 157 7.85 3.81 -18.83
CA ARG A 157 7.16 3.51 -20.08
C ARG A 157 6.91 2.01 -20.23
N VAL A 158 5.80 1.67 -20.86
CA VAL A 158 5.43 0.30 -21.23
C VAL A 158 5.04 0.28 -22.70
N GLU A 159 5.67 -0.61 -23.48
CA GLU A 159 5.42 -0.75 -24.90
C GLU A 159 5.26 -2.24 -25.27
N PRO A 160 4.37 -2.57 -26.22
CA PRO A 160 4.31 -3.93 -26.76
C PRO A 160 5.57 -4.24 -27.58
N GLU A 161 6.09 -5.46 -27.44
CA GLU A 161 7.20 -5.99 -28.21
C GLU A 161 6.93 -7.43 -28.64
N GLY A 162 6.26 -7.58 -29.78
CA GLY A 162 5.77 -8.88 -30.24
C GLY A 162 4.74 -9.46 -29.27
N ASP A 163 5.05 -10.61 -28.70
CA ASP A 163 4.22 -11.30 -27.68
C ASP A 163 4.60 -10.88 -26.23
N LEU A 164 5.52 -9.94 -26.08
CA LEU A 164 6.03 -9.45 -24.80
C LEU A 164 5.68 -7.99 -24.57
N LEU A 165 6.01 -7.52 -23.38
CA LEU A 165 6.01 -6.10 -23.01
C LEU A 165 7.44 -5.68 -22.69
N ARG A 166 7.85 -4.54 -23.24
CA ARG A 166 9.09 -3.85 -22.90
C ARG A 166 8.77 -2.75 -21.90
N LEU A 167 9.43 -2.77 -20.76
CA LEU A 167 9.37 -1.74 -19.76
C LEU A 167 10.66 -0.92 -19.81
N THR A 168 10.54 0.39 -19.92
CA THR A 168 11.67 1.31 -19.65
C THR A 168 11.62 1.67 -18.18
N VAL A 169 12.73 1.51 -17.49
CA VAL A 169 12.82 1.71 -16.03
C VAL A 169 13.97 2.66 -15.68
N SER A 170 13.81 3.36 -14.57
CA SER A 170 14.87 4.18 -13.96
C SER A 170 15.10 3.72 -12.51
N GLY A 171 16.31 3.97 -11.98
CA GLY A 171 16.69 3.52 -10.63
C GLY A 171 17.09 2.04 -10.53
N SER A 172 17.11 1.31 -11.65
CA SER A 172 17.56 -0.08 -11.72
C SER A 172 18.97 -0.18 -12.33
N THR A 173 19.60 -1.36 -12.21
CA THR A 173 20.86 -1.67 -12.89
C THR A 173 20.72 -1.84 -14.40
N THR A 174 19.51 -2.01 -14.89
CA THR A 174 19.16 -2.10 -16.31
C THR A 174 18.12 -1.07 -16.66
N ASP A 175 18.21 -0.49 -17.86
CA ASP A 175 17.26 0.53 -18.33
C ASP A 175 15.97 -0.09 -18.89
N THR A 176 15.97 -1.40 -19.16
CA THR A 176 14.83 -2.08 -19.77
C THR A 176 14.60 -3.47 -19.17
N ILE A 177 13.33 -3.87 -19.11
CA ILE A 177 12.88 -5.20 -18.69
C ILE A 177 11.91 -5.73 -19.75
N LEU A 178 12.14 -6.96 -20.23
CA LEU A 178 11.15 -7.69 -21.04
C LEU A 178 10.33 -8.60 -20.13
N CYS A 179 9.01 -8.58 -20.28
CA CYS A 179 8.14 -9.46 -19.52
C CYS A 179 6.96 -10.00 -20.35
N ARG A 180 6.42 -11.16 -19.91
CA ARG A 180 5.23 -11.76 -20.51
C ARG A 180 3.95 -11.11 -20.02
N LYS A 181 3.91 -10.75 -18.73
CA LYS A 181 2.73 -10.19 -18.06
C LYS A 181 3.13 -9.03 -17.18
N LEU A 182 2.20 -8.09 -17.07
CA LEU A 182 2.36 -6.89 -16.24
C LEU A 182 1.14 -6.75 -15.34
N VAL A 183 1.39 -6.47 -14.06
CA VAL A 183 0.35 -6.15 -13.08
C VAL A 183 0.56 -4.74 -12.57
N PHE A 184 -0.45 -3.90 -12.72
CA PHE A 184 -0.47 -2.56 -12.13
C PHE A 184 -1.05 -2.65 -10.72
N ALA A 185 -0.18 -2.59 -9.71
CA ALA A 185 -0.53 -2.50 -8.29
C ALA A 185 -0.20 -1.10 -7.73
N THR A 186 -0.25 -0.10 -8.58
CA THR A 186 0.23 1.28 -8.39
C THR A 186 -0.65 2.14 -7.48
N GLY A 187 -1.67 1.54 -6.87
CA GLY A 187 -2.61 2.26 -6.01
C GLY A 187 -3.61 3.11 -6.80
N ARG A 188 -4.43 3.86 -6.06
CA ARG A 188 -5.55 4.62 -6.63
C ARG A 188 -5.12 5.66 -7.67
N ASP A 189 -4.02 6.33 -7.40
CA ASP A 189 -3.56 7.48 -8.22
C ASP A 189 -2.39 7.10 -9.17
N GLY A 190 -2.04 5.81 -9.23
CA GLY A 190 -0.87 5.34 -9.98
C GLY A 190 -1.07 5.24 -11.49
N ILE A 191 -2.33 5.26 -11.97
CA ILE A 191 -2.66 5.24 -13.40
C ILE A 191 -3.44 6.52 -13.71
N GLY A 192 -2.83 7.47 -14.42
CA GLY A 192 -3.43 8.73 -14.84
C GLY A 192 -2.99 9.97 -14.05
N GLY A 193 -2.54 9.85 -12.82
CA GLY A 193 -2.03 10.96 -12.00
C GLY A 193 -3.10 11.88 -11.39
N PRO A 194 -2.68 12.92 -10.66
CA PRO A 194 -3.56 13.86 -9.99
C PRO A 194 -4.39 14.70 -10.98
N ASN A 195 -5.67 14.82 -10.74
CA ASN A 195 -6.54 15.72 -11.51
C ASN A 195 -6.50 17.12 -10.91
N ILE A 196 -5.70 18.00 -11.49
CA ILE A 196 -5.56 19.39 -11.05
C ILE A 196 -6.41 20.30 -11.96
N PRO A 197 -7.36 21.08 -11.39
CA PRO A 197 -8.15 22.00 -12.18
C PRO A 197 -7.28 23.03 -12.91
N LYS A 198 -7.57 23.31 -14.19
CA LYS A 198 -6.76 24.22 -15.04
C LYS A 198 -6.57 25.61 -14.43
N PHE A 199 -7.57 26.15 -13.71
CA PHE A 199 -7.44 27.47 -13.06
C PHE A 199 -6.43 27.47 -11.91
N ILE A 200 -6.13 26.31 -11.30
CA ILE A 200 -5.10 26.19 -10.26
C ILE A 200 -3.69 26.24 -10.89
N THR A 201 -3.50 25.58 -12.01
CA THR A 201 -2.18 25.55 -12.68
C THR A 201 -1.74 26.91 -13.22
N GLN A 202 -2.63 27.89 -13.27
CA GLN A 202 -2.33 29.28 -13.61
C GLN A 202 -1.74 30.07 -12.42
N LEU A 203 -1.87 29.55 -11.20
CA LEU A 203 -1.30 30.17 -10.01
C LEU A 203 0.18 29.78 -9.86
N PRO A 204 1.00 30.63 -9.22
CA PRO A 204 2.38 30.28 -8.89
C PRO A 204 2.43 28.95 -8.11
N SER A 205 3.36 28.07 -8.48
CA SER A 205 3.44 26.69 -7.96
C SER A 205 3.60 26.60 -6.43
N HIS A 206 4.19 27.63 -5.80
CA HIS A 206 4.35 27.68 -4.36
C HIS A 206 3.06 28.03 -3.57
N LEU A 207 1.98 28.41 -4.27
CA LEU A 207 0.70 28.78 -3.66
C LEU A 207 -0.31 27.63 -3.62
N TRP A 208 0.00 26.47 -4.18
CA TRP A 208 -0.91 25.34 -4.20
C TRP A 208 -0.18 24.01 -4.12
N ALA A 209 -0.88 23.00 -3.64
CA ALA A 209 -0.43 21.61 -3.64
C ALA A 209 -1.62 20.69 -3.86
N HIS A 210 -1.37 19.52 -4.45
CA HIS A 210 -2.37 18.45 -4.53
C HIS A 210 -2.25 17.55 -3.30
N SER A 211 -3.36 16.96 -2.84
CA SER A 211 -3.39 16.07 -1.66
C SER A 211 -2.46 14.84 -1.77
N ALA A 212 -2.03 14.47 -2.99
CA ALA A 212 -1.04 13.42 -3.22
C ALA A 212 0.42 13.90 -3.08
N ASN A 213 0.66 15.20 -2.91
CA ASN A 213 2.00 15.74 -2.71
C ASN A 213 2.44 15.58 -1.25
N LYS A 214 3.75 15.57 -1.01
CA LYS A 214 4.31 15.75 0.32
C LYS A 214 4.18 17.22 0.68
N ILE A 215 3.16 17.57 1.49
CA ILE A 215 2.88 18.94 1.93
C ILE A 215 3.59 19.18 3.26
N ASP A 216 4.34 20.27 3.35
CA ASP A 216 4.81 20.81 4.62
C ASP A 216 3.72 21.74 5.16
N PHE A 217 2.93 21.26 6.11
CA PHE A 217 1.85 22.04 6.71
C PHE A 217 2.37 23.15 7.64
N SER A 218 3.60 23.09 8.13
CA SER A 218 4.15 24.12 9.02
C SER A 218 4.21 25.51 8.37
N VAL A 219 4.36 25.56 7.04
CA VAL A 219 4.37 26.82 6.28
C VAL A 219 3.00 27.50 6.22
N LEU A 220 1.93 26.81 6.63
CA LEU A 220 0.55 27.30 6.62
C LEU A 220 0.18 28.04 7.92
N LYS A 221 1.05 28.06 8.92
CA LYS A 221 0.82 28.78 10.17
C LYS A 221 0.42 30.24 9.90
N ASP A 222 -0.64 30.68 10.55
CA ASP A 222 -1.23 32.02 10.43
C ASP A 222 -1.75 32.38 9.00
N LYS A 223 -1.78 31.41 8.07
CA LYS A 223 -2.29 31.61 6.70
C LYS A 223 -3.78 31.32 6.60
N ARG A 224 -4.41 31.90 5.59
CA ARG A 224 -5.75 31.49 5.11
C ARG A 224 -5.55 30.43 4.02
N VAL A 225 -6.15 29.28 4.19
CA VAL A 225 -6.02 28.13 3.28
C VAL A 225 -7.36 27.87 2.62
N ALA A 226 -7.35 27.67 1.30
CA ALA A 226 -8.51 27.19 0.54
C ALA A 226 -8.31 25.73 0.18
N VAL A 227 -9.26 24.87 0.55
CA VAL A 227 -9.26 23.45 0.17
C VAL A 227 -10.34 23.22 -0.87
N ILE A 228 -9.95 22.77 -2.05
CA ILE A 228 -10.89 22.52 -3.16
C ILE A 228 -11.33 21.06 -3.11
N GLY A 229 -12.60 20.87 -2.83
CA GLY A 229 -13.20 19.54 -2.69
C GLY A 229 -13.75 19.28 -1.29
N VAL A 230 -14.45 18.14 -1.17
CA VAL A 230 -15.17 17.73 0.05
C VAL A 230 -15.08 16.21 0.25
N GLY A 231 -14.22 15.55 -0.49
CA GLY A 231 -13.90 14.14 -0.25
C GLY A 231 -13.03 13.96 0.98
N ALA A 232 -12.88 12.72 1.44
CA ALA A 232 -12.12 12.37 2.63
C ALA A 232 -10.72 13.01 2.67
N SER A 233 -9.97 12.97 1.55
CA SER A 233 -8.65 13.59 1.49
C SER A 233 -8.68 15.11 1.65
N ALA A 234 -9.75 15.79 1.19
CA ALA A 234 -9.88 17.23 1.36
C ALA A 234 -10.12 17.58 2.83
N ILE A 235 -10.97 16.81 3.52
CA ILE A 235 -11.23 16.97 4.96
C ILE A 235 -9.96 16.72 5.77
N ASP A 236 -9.23 15.64 5.50
CA ASP A 236 -7.98 15.33 6.21
C ASP A 236 -6.94 16.45 6.03
N ASN A 237 -6.76 16.97 4.80
CA ASN A 237 -5.81 18.05 4.57
C ASN A 237 -6.25 19.39 5.21
N ALA A 238 -7.57 19.60 5.35
CA ALA A 238 -8.10 20.77 6.06
C ALA A 238 -7.82 20.67 7.57
N ALA A 239 -8.02 19.50 8.17
CA ALA A 239 -7.72 19.23 9.57
C ALA A 239 -6.23 19.44 9.84
N GLU A 240 -5.35 18.79 9.09
CA GLU A 240 -3.89 18.96 9.20
C GLU A 240 -3.45 20.44 9.09
N ALA A 241 -4.08 21.19 8.18
CA ALA A 241 -3.77 22.62 8.05
C ALA A 241 -4.16 23.42 9.30
N LEU A 242 -5.33 23.13 9.90
CA LEU A 242 -5.78 23.78 11.14
C LEU A 242 -4.88 23.40 12.33
N GLU A 243 -4.54 22.11 12.46
CA GLU A 243 -3.66 21.59 13.51
C GLU A 243 -2.25 22.17 13.40
N ALA A 244 -1.76 22.41 12.19
CA ALA A 244 -0.49 23.12 11.95
C ALA A 244 -0.57 24.62 12.20
N GLY A 245 -1.72 25.14 12.63
CA GLY A 245 -1.89 26.54 13.03
C GLY A 245 -2.33 27.48 11.89
N ALA A 246 -2.96 26.97 10.82
CA ALA A 246 -3.58 27.83 9.84
C ALA A 246 -4.64 28.72 10.50
N ARG A 247 -4.66 30.01 10.15
CA ARG A 247 -5.61 30.99 10.70
C ARG A 247 -7.05 30.69 10.31
N GLU A 248 -7.26 30.15 9.12
CA GLU A 248 -8.58 29.87 8.57
C GLU A 248 -8.45 28.82 7.47
N VAL A 249 -9.37 27.87 7.42
CA VAL A 249 -9.51 26.94 6.29
C VAL A 249 -10.90 27.04 5.71
N ARG A 250 -11.00 27.24 4.39
CA ARG A 250 -12.27 27.30 3.64
C ARG A 250 -12.33 26.15 2.64
N HIS A 251 -13.43 25.37 2.71
CA HIS A 251 -13.74 24.40 1.68
C HIS A 251 -14.47 25.08 0.51
N LEU A 252 -13.94 24.88 -0.70
CA LEU A 252 -14.57 25.28 -1.95
C LEU A 252 -15.21 24.06 -2.61
N VAL A 253 -16.51 23.97 -2.57
CA VAL A 253 -17.26 22.79 -3.01
C VAL A 253 -18.27 23.14 -4.10
N ARG A 254 -18.45 22.23 -5.06
CA ARG A 254 -19.46 22.40 -6.13
C ARG A 254 -20.84 21.87 -5.72
N ARG A 255 -20.91 21.02 -4.70
CA ARG A 255 -22.17 20.44 -4.20
C ARG A 255 -22.81 21.39 -3.22
N ALA A 256 -24.15 21.42 -3.19
CA ALA A 256 -24.91 22.20 -2.23
C ALA A 256 -24.78 21.66 -0.80
N GLU A 257 -24.56 20.35 -0.67
CA GLU A 257 -24.47 19.65 0.62
C GLU A 257 -23.13 18.93 0.78
N MET A 258 -22.62 18.93 2.00
CA MET A 258 -21.44 18.15 2.38
C MET A 258 -21.84 16.68 2.48
N PRO A 259 -20.95 15.73 2.11
CA PRO A 259 -21.18 14.32 2.38
C PRO A 259 -21.25 14.08 3.90
N THR A 260 -22.25 13.34 4.33
CA THR A 260 -22.41 12.85 5.72
C THR A 260 -21.54 11.63 5.97
#